data_096b36cb16f108b9076a4760c3029df9
#
_entry.id   096b36cb16f108b9076a4760c3029df9
#
_cell.length_a   1.000
_cell.length_b   1.000
_cell.length_c   1.000
_cell.angle_alpha   90.00
_cell.angle_beta   90.00
_cell.angle_gamma   90.00
#
_symmetry.space_group_name_H-M   'P 1'
#
loop_
_entity.id
_entity.type
_entity.pdbx_description
1 polymer ?
#
loop_
_entity_poly.entity_id
_entity_poly.type
_entity_poly.pdbx_seq_one_letter_code
_entity_poly.pdbx_strand_id
1 'polypeptide(L)'
;MRPVSRTEYRAQIAREMSEAALQTRVLGLARELGWLAYHTHDSRRSQPGFPDLVLLHAKRGGQVVAELKTERGRVSNEQHRWLAEFRGCGVEAHVWRPADLLDGTILAVLTREEVTHEA
;
A
#
# COMPACT_ATOMS: atom_id res chain seq x y z
N MET A 1 35.19 -9.30 9.59
CA MET A 1 33.94 -8.77 9.01
C MET A 1 32.77 -9.17 9.89
N ARG A 2 31.97 -8.20 10.31
CA ARG A 2 30.80 -8.46 11.16
C ARG A 2 29.64 -8.97 10.29
N PRO A 3 28.94 -10.06 10.68
CA PRO A 3 27.75 -10.48 9.97
C PRO A 3 26.64 -9.42 10.07
N VAL A 4 25.89 -9.26 8.99
CA VAL A 4 24.74 -8.33 8.93
C VAL A 4 23.58 -8.97 9.68
N SER A 5 22.95 -8.20 10.58
CA SER A 5 21.75 -8.67 11.29
C SER A 5 20.56 -8.75 10.33
N ARG A 6 19.53 -9.50 10.73
CA ARG A 6 18.28 -9.61 9.97
C ARG A 6 17.64 -8.23 9.78
N THR A 7 17.66 -7.40 10.81
CA THR A 7 17.13 -6.02 10.75
C THR A 7 17.90 -5.15 9.77
N GLU A 8 19.25 -5.22 9.80
CA GLU A 8 20.08 -4.48 8.87
C GLU A 8 19.87 -4.92 7.44
N TYR A 9 19.73 -6.22 7.20
CA TYR A 9 19.48 -6.79 5.88
C TYR A 9 18.14 -6.31 5.32
N ARG A 10 17.08 -6.34 6.13
CA ARG A 10 15.75 -5.84 5.73
C ARG A 10 15.79 -4.35 5.40
N ALA A 11 16.48 -3.56 6.20
CA ALA A 11 16.61 -2.13 5.97
C ALA A 11 17.33 -1.84 4.65
N GLN A 12 18.34 -2.64 4.32
CA GLN A 12 19.06 -2.51 3.06
C GLN A 12 18.15 -2.85 1.86
N ILE A 13 17.42 -3.96 1.92
CA ILE A 13 16.46 -4.34 0.88
C ILE A 13 15.41 -3.24 0.70
N ALA A 14 14.90 -2.70 1.80
CA ALA A 14 13.89 -1.64 1.76
C ALA A 14 14.41 -0.40 1.02
N ARG A 15 15.65 0.03 1.34
CA ARG A 15 16.24 1.21 0.70
C ARG A 15 16.45 1.05 -0.80
N GLU A 16 16.67 -0.17 -1.25
CA GLU A 16 16.96 -0.48 -2.66
C GLU A 16 15.70 -0.77 -3.49
N MET A 17 14.56 -1.00 -2.84
CA MET A 17 13.33 -1.36 -3.54
C MET A 17 12.72 -0.16 -4.25
N SER A 18 12.45 -0.32 -5.56
CA SER A 18 11.76 0.69 -6.37
C SER A 18 10.25 0.69 -6.10
N GLU A 19 9.58 1.79 -6.46
CA GLU A 19 8.11 1.84 -6.41
C GLU A 19 7.48 0.75 -7.27
N ALA A 20 8.02 0.50 -8.47
CA ALA A 20 7.52 -0.54 -9.36
C ALA A 20 7.61 -1.93 -8.74
N ALA A 21 8.73 -2.24 -8.08
CA ALA A 21 8.91 -3.52 -7.39
C ALA A 21 7.94 -3.64 -6.21
N LEU A 22 7.77 -2.58 -5.44
CA LEU A 22 6.81 -2.54 -4.34
C LEU A 22 5.39 -2.79 -4.86
N GLN A 23 4.99 -2.10 -5.92
CA GLN A 23 3.67 -2.28 -6.53
C GLN A 23 3.43 -3.72 -6.97
N THR A 24 4.38 -4.33 -7.66
CA THR A 24 4.28 -5.73 -8.10
C THR A 24 4.04 -6.66 -6.92
N ARG A 25 4.80 -6.48 -5.84
CA ARG A 25 4.69 -7.30 -4.64
C ARG A 25 3.35 -7.11 -3.92
N VAL A 26 2.93 -5.88 -3.76
CA VAL A 26 1.66 -5.56 -3.08
C VAL A 26 0.47 -6.07 -3.88
N LEU A 27 0.45 -5.85 -5.20
CA LEU A 27 -0.62 -6.34 -6.06
C LEU A 27 -0.70 -7.87 -6.05
N GLY A 28 0.43 -8.55 -6.11
CA GLY A 28 0.47 -10.01 -6.04
C GLY A 28 -0.12 -10.53 -4.74
N LEU A 29 0.28 -9.94 -3.62
CA LEU A 29 -0.21 -10.31 -2.30
C LEU A 29 -1.71 -10.03 -2.15
N ALA A 30 -2.17 -8.85 -2.56
CA ALA A 30 -3.57 -8.48 -2.47
C ALA A 30 -4.45 -9.43 -3.29
N ARG A 31 -4.05 -9.74 -4.51
CA ARG A 31 -4.80 -10.65 -5.38
C ARG A 31 -4.84 -12.07 -4.83
N GLU A 32 -3.75 -12.57 -4.29
CA GLU A 32 -3.72 -13.88 -3.61
C GLU A 32 -4.71 -13.94 -2.46
N LEU A 33 -4.89 -12.86 -1.74
CA LEU A 33 -5.78 -12.76 -0.58
C LEU A 33 -7.22 -12.40 -0.95
N GLY A 34 -7.53 -12.35 -2.26
CA GLY A 34 -8.89 -12.14 -2.74
C GLY A 34 -9.32 -10.70 -2.92
N TRP A 35 -8.39 -9.75 -2.82
CA TRP A 35 -8.70 -8.34 -3.04
C TRP A 35 -8.86 -8.03 -4.53
N LEU A 36 -9.91 -7.29 -4.86
CA LEU A 36 -10.02 -6.67 -6.17
C LEU A 36 -9.12 -5.44 -6.17
N ALA A 37 -8.21 -5.38 -7.14
CA ALA A 37 -7.17 -4.35 -7.14
C ALA A 37 -7.16 -3.57 -8.45
N TYR A 38 -7.17 -2.25 -8.33
CA TYR A 38 -6.94 -1.31 -9.42
C TYR A 38 -5.64 -0.55 -9.15
N HIS A 39 -4.83 -0.37 -10.19
CA HIS A 39 -3.65 0.48 -10.10
C HIS A 39 -3.68 1.55 -11.21
N THR A 40 -3.20 2.74 -10.87
CA THR A 40 -3.09 3.86 -11.80
C THR A 40 -1.97 3.58 -12.80
N HIS A 41 -2.30 3.53 -14.09
CA HIS A 41 -1.33 3.21 -15.14
C HIS A 41 -0.45 4.39 -15.55
N ASP A 42 -1.05 5.56 -15.71
CA ASP A 42 -0.35 6.75 -16.19
C ASP A 42 -0.74 7.95 -15.33
N SER A 43 0.15 8.31 -14.41
CA SER A 43 -0.06 9.42 -13.49
C SER A 43 -0.17 10.77 -14.22
N ARG A 44 0.37 10.88 -15.45
CA ARG A 44 0.30 12.12 -16.22
C ARG A 44 -1.07 12.38 -16.83
N ARG A 45 -1.88 11.32 -16.99
CA ARG A 45 -3.26 11.39 -17.52
C ARG A 45 -4.32 11.34 -16.44
N SER A 46 -3.93 11.07 -15.20
CA SER A 46 -4.81 11.08 -14.05
C SER A 46 -4.80 12.43 -13.38
N GLN A 47 -5.77 12.70 -12.52
CA GLN A 47 -5.74 13.88 -11.66
C GLN A 47 -4.49 13.81 -10.76
N PRO A 48 -3.74 14.90 -10.63
CA PRO A 48 -2.54 14.91 -9.80
C PRO A 48 -2.85 14.48 -8.37
N GLY A 49 -2.07 13.55 -7.86
CA GLY A 49 -2.15 13.10 -6.47
C GLY A 49 -3.08 11.94 -6.19
N PHE A 50 -3.84 11.47 -7.17
CA PHE A 50 -4.69 10.29 -6.95
C PHE A 50 -3.82 9.08 -6.56
N PRO A 51 -4.24 8.28 -5.54
CA PRO A 51 -3.43 7.16 -5.06
C PRO A 51 -3.14 6.11 -6.13
N ASP A 52 -2.01 5.42 -5.98
CA ASP A 52 -1.58 4.39 -6.91
C ASP A 52 -2.49 3.18 -6.95
N LEU A 53 -3.08 2.81 -5.81
CA LEU A 53 -3.87 1.59 -5.67
C LEU A 53 -5.23 1.88 -5.06
N VAL A 54 -6.25 1.18 -5.58
CA VAL A 54 -7.57 1.05 -4.95
C VAL A 54 -7.84 -0.44 -4.76
N LEU A 55 -8.08 -0.84 -3.53
CA LEU A 55 -8.26 -2.24 -3.13
C LEU A 55 -9.61 -2.43 -2.46
N LEU A 56 -10.36 -3.43 -2.91
CA LEU A 56 -11.69 -3.71 -2.38
C LEU A 56 -11.81 -5.20 -2.01
N HIS A 57 -12.38 -5.47 -0.84
CA HIS A 57 -12.70 -6.84 -0.42
C HIS A 57 -13.95 -6.81 0.45
N ALA A 58 -15.09 -7.13 -0.14
CA ALA A 58 -16.38 -7.04 0.53
C ALA A 58 -16.47 -7.93 1.79
N LYS A 59 -15.97 -9.15 1.72
CA LYS A 59 -16.02 -10.09 2.85
C LYS A 59 -15.16 -9.65 4.04
N ARG A 60 -14.07 -8.93 3.77
CA ARG A 60 -13.21 -8.39 4.82
C ARG A 60 -13.62 -6.96 5.22
N GLY A 61 -14.69 -6.43 4.61
CA GLY A 61 -15.15 -5.06 4.89
C GLY A 61 -14.14 -4.01 4.50
N GLY A 62 -13.26 -4.33 3.54
CA GLY A 62 -12.13 -3.51 3.20
C GLY A 62 -12.35 -2.65 1.98
N GLN A 63 -12.13 -1.35 2.16
CA GLN A 63 -11.99 -0.37 1.09
C GLN A 63 -10.73 0.43 1.41
N VAL A 64 -9.67 0.18 0.68
CA VAL A 64 -8.34 0.71 0.97
C VAL A 64 -7.80 1.42 -0.26
N VAL A 65 -7.28 2.62 -0.06
CA VAL A 65 -6.45 3.30 -1.07
C VAL A 65 -5.04 3.41 -0.54
N ALA A 66 -4.06 3.29 -1.42
CA ALA A 66 -2.67 3.35 -1.02
C ALA A 66 -1.82 4.10 -2.04
N GLU A 67 -1.03 5.03 -1.54
CA GLU A 67 0.05 5.68 -2.27
C GLU A 67 1.33 4.89 -2.00
N LEU A 68 2.05 4.53 -3.05
CA LEU A 68 3.30 3.78 -2.94
C LEU A 68 4.49 4.71 -3.09
N LYS A 69 5.43 4.60 -2.19
CA LYS A 69 6.66 5.41 -2.18
C LYS A 69 7.86 4.53 -1.91
N THR A 70 9.02 4.94 -2.43
CA THR A 70 10.28 4.38 -1.96
C THR A 70 10.50 4.79 -0.50
N GLU A 71 11.52 4.22 0.15
CA GLU A 71 11.83 4.55 1.55
C GLU A 71 12.03 6.06 1.78
N ARG A 72 12.58 6.76 0.79
CA ARG A 72 12.89 8.19 0.89
C ARG A 72 12.01 9.09 0.03
N GLY A 73 11.08 8.50 -0.71
CA GLY A 73 10.19 9.27 -1.59
C GLY A 73 9.28 10.20 -0.80
N ARG A 74 9.07 11.40 -1.32
CA ARG A 74 8.21 12.39 -0.67
C ARG A 74 6.79 12.28 -1.17
N VAL A 75 5.85 12.39 -0.24
CA VAL A 75 4.43 12.52 -0.57
C VAL A 75 4.17 13.97 -0.95
N SER A 76 3.62 14.20 -2.15
CA SER A 76 3.32 15.56 -2.61
C SER A 76 2.13 16.16 -1.87
N ASN A 77 1.96 17.48 -1.99
CA ASN A 77 0.80 18.16 -1.40
C ASN A 77 -0.52 17.63 -1.99
N GLU A 78 -0.56 17.37 -3.29
CA GLU A 78 -1.74 16.82 -3.96
C GLU A 78 -2.04 15.41 -3.46
N GLN A 79 -1.02 14.59 -3.27
CA GLN A 79 -1.18 13.24 -2.71
C GLN A 79 -1.71 13.29 -1.28
N HIS A 80 -1.17 14.16 -0.44
CA HIS A 80 -1.68 14.36 0.92
C HIS A 80 -3.14 14.79 0.92
N ARG A 81 -3.53 15.66 0.00
CA ARG A 81 -4.91 16.14 -0.12
C ARG A 81 -5.88 14.99 -0.44
N TRP A 82 -5.55 14.17 -1.42
CA TRP A 82 -6.40 13.03 -1.77
C TRP A 82 -6.53 12.04 -0.62
N LEU A 83 -5.42 11.71 0.04
CA LEU A 83 -5.45 10.79 1.18
C LEU A 83 -6.29 11.34 2.34
N ALA A 84 -6.16 12.63 2.62
CA ALA A 84 -6.94 13.29 3.68
C ALA A 84 -8.44 13.27 3.38
N GLU A 85 -8.82 13.55 2.13
CA GLU A 85 -10.23 13.50 1.72
C GLU A 85 -10.79 12.08 1.81
N PHE A 86 -10.05 11.08 1.38
CA PHE A 86 -10.48 9.69 1.54
C PHE A 86 -10.71 9.35 3.00
N ARG A 87 -9.79 9.71 3.88
CA ARG A 87 -9.92 9.46 5.33
C ARG A 87 -11.12 10.19 5.92
N GLY A 88 -11.34 11.43 5.51
CA GLY A 88 -12.49 12.22 5.94
C GLY A 88 -13.81 11.62 5.50
N CYS A 89 -13.85 10.89 4.41
CA CYS A 89 -15.02 10.17 3.91
C CYS A 89 -15.14 8.75 4.50
N GLY A 90 -14.28 8.39 5.43
CA GLY A 90 -14.31 7.07 6.04
C GLY A 90 -13.62 5.95 5.24
N VAL A 91 -12.85 6.32 4.23
CA VAL A 91 -12.07 5.35 3.45
C VAL A 91 -10.68 5.21 4.07
N GLU A 92 -10.26 3.98 4.28
CA GLU A 92 -8.92 3.69 4.79
C GLU A 92 -7.89 4.06 3.74
N ALA A 93 -6.93 4.93 4.09
CA ALA A 93 -5.93 5.43 3.17
C ALA A 93 -4.54 5.35 3.79
N HIS A 94 -3.60 4.83 3.02
CA HIS A 94 -2.23 4.58 3.47
C HIS A 94 -1.21 5.15 2.51
N VAL A 95 -0.05 5.49 3.06
CA VAL A 95 1.20 5.59 2.32
C VAL A 95 1.99 4.32 2.66
N TRP A 96 2.29 3.51 1.67
CA TRP A 96 3.05 2.29 1.87
C TRP A 96 4.44 2.41 1.27
N ARG A 97 5.41 2.00 2.06
CA ARG A 97 6.83 1.98 1.71
C ARG A 97 7.35 0.55 1.78
N PRO A 98 8.51 0.26 1.19
CA PRO A 98 9.08 -1.09 1.27
C PRO A 98 9.19 -1.64 2.69
N ALA A 99 9.52 -0.82 3.68
CA ALA A 99 9.56 -1.26 5.08
C ALA A 99 8.23 -1.81 5.56
N ASP A 100 7.11 -1.22 5.11
CA ASP A 100 5.76 -1.68 5.47
C ASP A 100 5.44 -3.06 4.90
N LEU A 101 6.03 -3.40 3.75
CA LEU A 101 5.91 -4.74 3.17
C LEU A 101 6.73 -5.74 3.98
N LEU A 102 7.96 -5.38 4.33
CA LEU A 102 8.92 -6.29 4.96
C LEU A 102 8.62 -6.54 6.45
N ASP A 103 7.99 -5.58 7.13
CA ASP A 103 7.68 -5.70 8.55
C ASP A 103 6.29 -6.31 8.85
N GLY A 104 5.53 -6.62 7.81
CA GLY A 104 4.20 -7.20 7.96
C GLY A 104 3.05 -6.21 8.11
N THR A 105 3.31 -4.91 8.06
CA THR A 105 2.26 -3.88 8.16
C THR A 105 1.22 -4.01 7.04
N ILE A 106 1.67 -4.16 5.80
CA ILE A 106 0.78 -4.33 4.65
C ILE A 106 0.02 -5.65 4.76
N LEU A 107 0.71 -6.72 5.10
CA LEU A 107 0.08 -8.03 5.26
C LEU A 107 -1.02 -8.00 6.32
N ALA A 108 -0.81 -7.30 7.43
CA ALA A 108 -1.81 -7.18 8.49
C ALA A 108 -3.09 -6.49 7.99
N VAL A 109 -2.96 -5.46 7.17
CA VAL A 109 -4.12 -4.79 6.55
C VAL A 109 -4.87 -5.75 5.63
N LEU A 110 -4.14 -6.47 4.78
CA LEU A 110 -4.74 -7.34 3.75
C LEU A 110 -5.30 -8.65 4.31
N THR A 111 -4.88 -9.07 5.50
CA THR A 111 -5.35 -10.29 6.15
C THR A 111 -6.33 -10.03 7.28
N ARG A 112 -6.91 -8.82 7.36
CA ARG A 112 -7.95 -8.54 8.35
C ARG A 112 -9.07 -9.57 8.26
N GLU A 113 -9.71 -9.85 9.39
CA GLU A 113 -10.76 -10.86 9.46
C GLU A 113 -11.96 -10.52 8.58
N GLU A 114 -12.63 -11.54 8.08
CA GLU A 114 -13.87 -11.37 7.36
C GLU A 114 -14.95 -10.86 8.34
N VAL A 115 -15.78 -9.93 7.84
CA VAL A 115 -16.89 -9.41 8.64
C VAL A 115 -18.14 -10.23 8.36
N THR A 116 -18.95 -10.44 9.42
CA THR A 116 -20.24 -11.08 9.29
C THR A 116 -21.29 -10.02 8.94
N HIS A 117 -21.90 -10.20 7.77
CA HIS A 117 -23.03 -9.36 7.40
C HIS A 117 -24.30 -10.04 7.84
N GLU A 118 -24.94 -9.48 8.87
CA GLU A 118 -26.24 -9.95 9.31
C GLU A 118 -27.32 -9.51 8.33
N ALA A 119 -28.18 -10.41 7.97
CA ALA A 119 -29.31 -10.13 7.08
C ALA A 119 -30.39 -9.27 7.80
#